data_5280ad4689db91c5a7f799fe68157e17
#
_entry.id   5280ad4689db91c5a7f799fe68157e17
#
_cell.length_a   1.000
_cell.length_b   1.000
_cell.length_c   1.000
_cell.angle_alpha   90.00
_cell.angle_beta   90.00
_cell.angle_gamma   90.00
#
_symmetry.space_group_name_H-M   'P 1'
#
loop_
_entity.id
_entity.type
_entity.pdbx_description
1 polymer ?
#
loop_
_entity_poly.entity_id
_entity_poly.type
_entity_poly.pdbx_seq_one_letter_code
_entity_poly.pdbx_strand_id
1 'polypeptide(L)'
;MKPVLVAFCFRIALMCGACAILGCSGHRGPIPEIRATFQPADMVEALNALRNEVNARYGYRDGAPRINLGPCGRFARDFRVGWNARFRDSVTIAFIMSNNGTTCHHVLVKLPDGRYFDGGNGVMTEAALMRLYSDSRIEEMKHFDLKLLDQRSYGLGRTYPECPNYSDEFMQQAIEKRLAALMNNRWPQ
;
A
#
# COMPACT_ATOMS: atom_id res chain seq x y z
N MET A 1 23.53 -37.63 -43.26
CA MET A 1 22.05 -37.62 -43.32
C MET A 1 21.58 -36.17 -43.40
N LYS A 2 20.86 -35.80 -44.45
CA LYS A 2 20.50 -34.44 -44.81
C LYS A 2 19.21 -34.04 -44.08
N PRO A 3 19.01 -32.79 -43.61
CA PRO A 3 17.74 -32.31 -43.10
C PRO A 3 16.82 -31.89 -44.25
N VAL A 4 15.56 -32.27 -44.13
CA VAL A 4 14.46 -31.90 -45.05
C VAL A 4 13.88 -30.60 -44.62
N LEU A 5 13.96 -29.59 -45.50
CA LEU A 5 13.35 -28.29 -45.36
C LEU A 5 11.91 -28.36 -45.93
N VAL A 6 10.88 -28.17 -45.10
CA VAL A 6 9.50 -28.05 -45.57
C VAL A 6 9.11 -26.59 -45.55
N ALA A 7 8.99 -25.98 -46.71
CA ALA A 7 8.50 -24.66 -46.95
C ALA A 7 6.96 -24.69 -47.06
N PHE A 8 6.27 -24.00 -46.16
CA PHE A 8 4.84 -23.75 -46.26
C PHE A 8 4.58 -22.34 -46.79
N CYS A 9 4.20 -22.25 -48.06
CA CYS A 9 3.69 -21.02 -48.66
C CYS A 9 2.23 -20.78 -48.26
N PHE A 10 1.94 -19.77 -47.47
CA PHE A 10 0.60 -19.27 -47.27
C PHE A 10 0.37 -18.02 -48.13
N ARG A 11 -0.51 -18.14 -49.11
CA ARG A 11 -1.02 -17.04 -49.93
C ARG A 11 -2.06 -16.28 -49.11
N ILE A 12 -1.81 -15.04 -48.78
CA ILE A 12 -2.79 -14.12 -48.20
C ILE A 12 -3.44 -13.33 -49.35
N ALA A 13 -4.73 -13.56 -49.53
CA ALA A 13 -5.57 -12.79 -50.46
C ALA A 13 -5.84 -11.40 -49.90
N LEU A 14 -5.44 -10.37 -50.63
CA LEU A 14 -5.76 -8.95 -50.37
C LEU A 14 -7.24 -8.71 -50.73
N MET A 15 -8.11 -8.55 -49.72
CA MET A 15 -9.44 -7.95 -49.93
C MET A 15 -9.40 -6.51 -49.44
N CYS A 16 -9.38 -5.56 -50.41
CA CYS A 16 -9.68 -4.16 -50.18
C CYS A 16 -11.15 -3.99 -49.81
N GLY A 17 -11.42 -3.74 -48.54
CA GLY A 17 -12.70 -3.25 -48.03
C GLY A 17 -12.52 -1.84 -47.49
N ALA A 18 -12.97 -0.85 -48.25
CA ALA A 18 -13.04 0.53 -47.80
C ALA A 18 -14.11 0.67 -46.74
N CYS A 19 -13.73 0.60 -45.43
CA CYS A 19 -14.57 0.97 -44.31
C CYS A 19 -14.38 2.46 -44.01
N ALA A 20 -15.39 3.25 -44.33
CA ALA A 20 -15.50 4.65 -43.94
C ALA A 20 -15.48 4.72 -42.39
N ILE A 21 -14.40 5.24 -41.82
CA ILE A 21 -14.30 5.51 -40.39
C ILE A 21 -15.10 6.78 -40.11
N LEU A 22 -16.37 6.60 -39.73
CA LEU A 22 -17.14 7.62 -39.02
C LEU A 22 -16.50 7.80 -37.66
N GLY A 23 -15.70 8.84 -37.49
CA GLY A 23 -15.08 9.25 -36.26
C GLY A 23 -16.13 9.65 -35.24
N CYS A 24 -16.56 8.70 -34.40
CA CYS A 24 -17.22 9.01 -33.14
C CYS A 24 -16.13 9.52 -32.17
N SER A 25 -15.87 10.83 -32.21
CA SER A 25 -15.16 11.55 -31.14
C SER A 25 -16.06 11.52 -29.88
N GLY A 26 -16.11 10.38 -29.21
CA GLY A 26 -16.71 10.30 -27.89
C GLY A 26 -15.87 11.15 -26.93
N HIS A 27 -16.29 12.38 -26.69
CA HIS A 27 -15.84 13.14 -25.53
C HIS A 27 -16.18 12.30 -24.28
N ARG A 28 -15.22 11.52 -23.82
CA ARG A 28 -15.24 11.02 -22.44
C ARG A 28 -15.06 12.24 -21.57
N GLY A 29 -16.17 12.81 -21.11
CA GLY A 29 -16.14 13.78 -20.03
C GLY A 29 -15.30 13.20 -18.88
N PRO A 30 -14.67 14.05 -18.05
CA PRO A 30 -13.91 13.58 -16.91
C PRO A 30 -14.82 12.69 -16.08
N ILE A 31 -14.41 11.43 -15.87
CA ILE A 31 -15.10 10.50 -14.95
C ILE A 31 -15.12 11.22 -13.62
N PRO A 32 -16.28 11.51 -13.02
CA PRO A 32 -16.32 12.18 -11.73
C PRO A 32 -15.53 11.32 -10.75
N GLU A 33 -14.45 11.88 -10.22
CA GLU A 33 -13.57 11.25 -9.25
C GLU A 33 -14.31 11.17 -7.91
N ILE A 34 -15.21 10.18 -7.78
CA ILE A 34 -15.94 9.94 -6.54
C ILE A 34 -14.96 9.28 -5.56
N ARG A 35 -14.16 10.09 -4.91
CA ARG A 35 -13.35 9.62 -3.79
C ARG A 35 -14.27 9.38 -2.58
N ALA A 36 -14.24 8.17 -2.07
CA ALA A 36 -15.10 7.76 -0.98
C ALA A 36 -14.77 8.53 0.31
N THR A 37 -15.80 8.98 1.00
CA THR A 37 -15.74 9.35 2.41
C THR A 37 -16.14 8.14 3.25
N PHE A 38 -15.56 7.97 4.43
CA PHE A 38 -15.84 6.86 5.35
C PHE A 38 -16.10 7.38 6.75
N GLN A 39 -16.80 6.59 7.56
CA GLN A 39 -16.97 6.89 8.98
C GLN A 39 -15.69 6.47 9.74
N PRO A 40 -15.22 7.29 10.70
CA PRO A 40 -14.01 6.97 11.47
C PRO A 40 -14.04 5.63 12.20
N ALA A 41 -15.22 5.16 12.62
CA ALA A 41 -15.41 3.87 13.27
C ALA A 41 -15.15 2.71 12.31
N ASP A 42 -15.71 2.74 11.10
CA ASP A 42 -15.54 1.72 10.07
C ASP A 42 -14.08 1.61 9.64
N MET A 43 -13.39 2.75 9.58
CA MET A 43 -11.96 2.79 9.29
C MET A 43 -11.15 2.03 10.35
N VAL A 44 -11.41 2.27 11.63
CA VAL A 44 -10.69 1.59 12.72
C VAL A 44 -10.92 0.09 12.66
N GLU A 45 -12.15 -0.35 12.45
CA GLU A 45 -12.48 -1.76 12.37
C GLU A 45 -11.76 -2.43 11.19
N ALA A 46 -11.84 -1.85 10.00
CA ALA A 46 -11.21 -2.40 8.80
C ALA A 46 -9.68 -2.45 8.92
N LEU A 47 -9.05 -1.40 9.47
CA LEU A 47 -7.60 -1.35 9.64
C LEU A 47 -7.11 -2.29 10.75
N ASN A 48 -7.87 -2.46 11.83
CA ASN A 48 -7.55 -3.45 12.84
C ASN A 48 -7.76 -4.89 12.32
N ALA A 49 -8.72 -5.11 11.43
CA ALA A 49 -8.87 -6.39 10.74
C ALA A 49 -7.68 -6.66 9.80
N LEU A 50 -7.13 -5.63 9.11
CA LEU A 50 -5.88 -5.75 8.34
C LEU A 50 -4.72 -6.15 9.25
N ARG A 51 -4.52 -5.45 10.36
CA ARG A 51 -3.50 -5.80 11.37
C ARG A 51 -3.62 -7.25 11.82
N ASN A 52 -4.83 -7.72 12.13
CA ASN A 52 -5.05 -9.09 12.59
C ASN A 52 -4.66 -10.10 11.51
N GLU A 53 -5.01 -9.84 10.24
CA GLU A 53 -4.66 -10.69 9.10
C GLU A 53 -3.13 -10.72 8.88
N VAL A 54 -2.46 -9.58 8.99
CA VAL A 54 -0.99 -9.47 8.89
C VAL A 54 -0.31 -10.22 10.03
N ASN A 55 -0.76 -10.02 11.28
CA ASN A 55 -0.19 -10.71 12.44
C ASN A 55 -0.47 -12.22 12.45
N ALA A 56 -1.62 -12.66 11.93
CA ALA A 56 -1.90 -14.08 11.73
C ALA A 56 -0.93 -14.72 10.73
N ARG A 57 -0.52 -13.98 9.69
CA ARG A 57 0.42 -14.45 8.66
C ARG A 57 1.87 -14.50 9.15
N TYR A 58 2.33 -13.45 9.82
CA TYR A 58 3.75 -13.29 10.15
C TYR A 58 4.10 -13.61 11.61
N GLY A 59 3.13 -13.52 12.51
CA GLY A 59 3.30 -13.78 13.94
C GLY A 59 4.09 -12.69 14.67
N TYR A 60 4.63 -13.10 15.80
CA TYR A 60 5.36 -12.22 16.71
C TYR A 60 6.75 -12.78 16.98
N ARG A 61 7.66 -11.89 17.43
CA ARG A 61 8.95 -12.24 17.99
C ARG A 61 9.17 -11.39 19.24
N ASP A 62 9.46 -12.01 20.33
CA ASP A 62 9.71 -11.36 21.64
C ASP A 62 8.60 -10.35 22.02
N GLY A 63 7.34 -10.70 21.70
CA GLY A 63 6.17 -9.86 21.92
C GLY A 63 5.93 -8.77 20.87
N ALA A 64 6.86 -8.52 19.98
CA ALA A 64 6.72 -7.54 18.90
C ALA A 64 6.16 -8.18 17.60
N PRO A 65 5.22 -7.54 16.90
CA PRO A 65 4.78 -7.98 15.58
C PRO A 65 5.94 -8.03 14.60
N ARG A 66 6.14 -9.16 13.91
CA ARG A 66 7.27 -9.32 12.96
C ARG A 66 7.24 -8.33 11.80
N ILE A 67 6.05 -7.90 11.38
CA ILE A 67 5.91 -6.87 10.34
C ILE A 67 6.55 -5.54 10.74
N ASN A 68 6.70 -5.26 12.03
CA ASN A 68 7.33 -4.06 12.55
C ASN A 68 8.86 -4.21 12.73
N LEU A 69 9.39 -5.43 12.54
CA LEU A 69 10.80 -5.76 12.72
C LEU A 69 11.54 -5.83 11.36
N GLY A 70 11.45 -4.77 10.55
CA GLY A 70 12.14 -4.63 9.27
C GLY A 70 11.24 -4.17 8.13
N PRO A 71 10.16 -4.89 7.75
CA PRO A 71 9.36 -4.53 6.59
C PRO A 71 8.37 -3.36 6.81
N CYS A 72 8.38 -2.70 7.98
CA CYS A 72 7.45 -1.61 8.31
C CYS A 72 7.43 -0.47 7.26
N GLY A 73 8.59 -0.08 6.72
CA GLY A 73 8.68 0.93 5.67
C GLY A 73 8.03 0.49 4.36
N ARG A 74 8.18 -0.79 4.02
CA ARG A 74 7.54 -1.37 2.83
C ARG A 74 6.03 -1.44 3.00
N PHE A 75 5.56 -1.91 4.15
CA PHE A 75 4.14 -1.90 4.50
C PHE A 75 3.55 -0.48 4.40
N ALA A 76 4.19 0.52 5.02
CA ALA A 76 3.71 1.90 5.01
C ALA A 76 3.62 2.48 3.59
N ARG A 77 4.60 2.17 2.73
CA ARG A 77 4.58 2.55 1.30
C ARG A 77 3.38 1.96 0.58
N ASP A 78 3.21 0.64 0.69
CA ASP A 78 2.18 -0.09 -0.06
C ASP A 78 0.78 0.31 0.42
N PHE A 79 0.62 0.47 1.74
CA PHE A 79 -0.62 0.97 2.32
C PHE A 79 -0.94 2.41 1.83
N ARG A 80 0.04 3.32 1.84
CA ARG A 80 -0.13 4.68 1.33
C ARG A 80 -0.55 4.70 -0.13
N VAL A 81 0.09 3.88 -0.97
CA VAL A 81 -0.26 3.77 -2.40
C VAL A 81 -1.70 3.29 -2.56
N GLY A 82 -2.07 2.21 -1.88
CA GLY A 82 -3.43 1.65 -1.93
C GLY A 82 -4.49 2.64 -1.44
N TRP A 83 -4.23 3.32 -0.33
CA TRP A 83 -5.13 4.31 0.25
C TRP A 83 -5.33 5.52 -0.67
N ASN A 84 -4.24 6.19 -1.05
CA ASN A 84 -4.30 7.44 -1.82
C ASN A 84 -4.86 7.24 -3.24
N ALA A 85 -4.85 6.01 -3.75
CA ALA A 85 -5.53 5.66 -5.00
C ALA A 85 -7.07 5.59 -4.87
N ARG A 86 -7.61 5.45 -3.64
CA ARG A 86 -9.03 5.16 -3.39
C ARG A 86 -9.78 6.26 -2.65
N PHE A 87 -9.08 6.96 -1.78
CA PHE A 87 -9.70 7.95 -0.90
C PHE A 87 -9.24 9.37 -1.21
N ARG A 88 -10.14 10.33 -0.97
CA ARG A 88 -9.87 11.76 -1.20
C ARG A 88 -8.83 12.30 -0.24
N ASP A 89 -8.99 11.94 1.04
CA ASP A 89 -8.10 12.40 2.09
C ASP A 89 -6.89 11.48 2.17
N SER A 90 -5.72 12.05 1.91
CA SER A 90 -4.47 11.31 1.80
C SER A 90 -3.92 10.89 3.16
N VAL A 91 -3.26 9.74 3.19
CA VAL A 91 -2.38 9.36 4.30
C VAL A 91 -0.95 9.78 3.99
N THR A 92 -0.20 10.12 5.04
CA THR A 92 1.22 10.47 4.96
C THR A 92 2.09 9.45 5.69
N ILE A 93 3.34 9.30 5.25
CA ILE A 93 4.32 8.47 5.95
C ILE A 93 4.85 9.24 7.15
N ALA A 94 4.98 8.56 8.28
CA ALA A 94 5.61 9.08 9.47
C ALA A 94 6.74 8.15 9.93
N PHE A 95 7.77 8.74 10.51
CA PHE A 95 8.92 8.07 11.08
C PHE A 95 8.95 8.26 12.58
N ILE A 96 9.22 7.22 13.32
CA ILE A 96 9.59 7.31 14.72
C ILE A 96 11.11 7.41 14.77
N MET A 97 11.59 8.61 15.04
CA MET A 97 13.01 8.92 15.06
C MET A 97 13.52 9.01 16.50
N SER A 98 14.75 8.58 16.72
CA SER A 98 15.45 8.92 17.96
C SER A 98 15.45 10.44 18.18
N ASN A 99 15.53 10.90 19.43
CA ASN A 99 15.50 12.34 19.76
C ASN A 99 16.59 13.13 19.05
N ASN A 100 17.79 12.55 18.84
CA ASN A 100 18.87 13.14 18.08
C ASN A 100 18.69 13.09 16.54
N GLY A 101 17.63 12.42 16.05
CA GLY A 101 17.30 12.33 14.64
C GLY A 101 18.16 11.40 13.79
N THR A 102 19.06 10.63 14.40
CA THR A 102 20.02 9.78 13.66
C THR A 102 19.49 8.38 13.33
N THR A 103 18.55 7.85 14.14
CA THR A 103 18.04 6.50 14.00
C THR A 103 16.54 6.52 13.79
N CYS A 104 16.07 5.80 12.79
CA CYS A 104 14.64 5.52 12.59
C CYS A 104 14.31 4.20 13.29
N HIS A 105 13.44 4.26 14.31
CA HIS A 105 13.00 3.08 15.06
C HIS A 105 11.84 2.38 14.40
N HIS A 106 10.98 3.15 13.71
CA HIS A 106 9.80 2.59 13.06
C HIS A 106 9.26 3.49 11.95
N VAL A 107 8.53 2.89 11.02
CA VAL A 107 7.83 3.59 9.93
C VAL A 107 6.36 3.18 9.95
N LEU A 108 5.49 4.17 9.84
CA LEU A 108 4.04 3.99 9.89
C LEU A 108 3.35 5.06 9.02
N VAL A 109 2.04 5.06 8.98
CA VAL A 109 1.27 6.10 8.29
C VAL A 109 0.45 6.93 9.28
N LYS A 110 0.34 8.23 9.01
CA LYS A 110 -0.63 9.11 9.64
C LYS A 110 -1.90 9.11 8.82
N LEU A 111 -3.01 8.83 9.48
CA LEU A 111 -4.35 8.81 8.92
C LEU A 111 -4.95 10.22 8.82
N PRO A 112 -5.99 10.44 7.99
CA PRO A 112 -6.60 11.76 7.83
C PRO A 112 -7.19 12.36 9.11
N ASP A 113 -7.58 11.52 10.07
CA ASP A 113 -8.12 11.93 11.37
C ASP A 113 -7.05 12.23 12.44
N GLY A 114 -5.78 12.20 12.04
CA GLY A 114 -4.64 12.48 12.90
C GLY A 114 -4.10 11.28 13.69
N ARG A 115 -4.78 10.12 13.65
CA ARG A 115 -4.26 8.87 14.24
C ARG A 115 -3.16 8.26 13.37
N TYR A 116 -2.48 7.27 13.91
CA TYR A 116 -1.42 6.54 13.24
C TYR A 116 -1.81 5.09 13.05
N PHE A 117 -1.28 4.48 11.99
CA PHE A 117 -1.53 3.08 11.67
C PHE A 117 -0.27 2.39 11.19
N ASP A 118 -0.03 1.19 11.70
CA ASP A 118 0.94 0.23 11.18
C ASP A 118 0.35 -1.18 11.10
N GLY A 119 1.01 -2.04 10.33
CA GLY A 119 0.52 -3.40 10.09
C GLY A 119 0.60 -4.32 11.31
N GLY A 120 1.32 -3.97 12.34
CA GLY A 120 1.53 -4.80 13.53
C GLY A 120 0.68 -4.39 14.73
N ASN A 121 0.66 -3.09 15.05
CA ASN A 121 -0.03 -2.56 16.24
C ASN A 121 -1.46 -2.09 15.90
N GLY A 122 -1.76 -1.79 14.63
CA GLY A 122 -3.07 -1.29 14.22
C GLY A 122 -3.20 0.23 14.36
N VAL A 123 -4.43 0.70 14.57
CA VAL A 123 -4.73 2.13 14.73
C VAL A 123 -4.42 2.60 16.14
N MET A 124 -3.62 3.67 16.26
CA MET A 124 -3.15 4.23 17.53
C MET A 124 -3.32 5.74 17.56
N THR A 125 -3.56 6.28 18.74
CA THR A 125 -3.38 7.72 19.00
C THR A 125 -1.90 8.05 19.13
N GLU A 126 -1.53 9.31 18.95
CA GLU A 126 -0.15 9.76 19.19
C GLU A 126 0.33 9.43 20.60
N ALA A 127 -0.52 9.65 21.60
CA ALA A 127 -0.18 9.32 22.99
C ALA A 127 0.06 7.83 23.21
N ALA A 128 -0.66 6.95 22.53
CA ALA A 128 -0.43 5.49 22.60
C ALA A 128 0.87 5.11 21.90
N LEU A 129 1.14 5.70 20.74
CA LEU A 129 2.36 5.50 19.98
C LEU A 129 3.59 5.94 20.79
N MET A 130 3.57 7.15 21.38
CA MET A 130 4.68 7.66 22.18
C MET A 130 4.94 6.91 23.48
N ARG A 131 3.95 6.15 23.99
CA ARG A 131 4.22 5.21 25.09
C ARG A 131 5.05 4.01 24.67
N LEU A 132 4.94 3.57 23.41
CA LEU A 132 5.77 2.49 22.86
C LEU A 132 7.20 2.97 22.53
N TYR A 133 7.36 4.27 22.26
CA TYR A 133 8.61 4.86 21.80
C TYR A 133 8.95 6.13 22.61
N SER A 134 9.06 6.00 23.94
CA SER A 134 9.16 7.13 24.88
C SER A 134 10.32 8.09 24.63
N ASP A 135 11.45 7.56 24.11
CA ASP A 135 12.67 8.35 23.84
C ASP A 135 12.80 8.75 22.37
N SER A 136 11.67 8.94 21.72
CA SER A 136 11.61 9.23 20.28
C SER A 136 10.71 10.42 19.99
N ARG A 137 10.79 10.89 18.73
CA ARG A 137 9.89 11.91 18.19
C ARG A 137 9.26 11.42 16.89
N ILE A 138 8.08 11.94 16.57
CA ILE A 138 7.43 11.70 15.28
C ILE A 138 7.91 12.73 14.28
N GLU A 139 8.28 12.27 13.09
CA GLU A 139 8.66 13.10 11.96
C GLU A 139 7.83 12.71 10.74
N GLU A 140 7.00 13.63 10.26
CA GLU A 140 6.11 13.37 9.11
C GLU A 140 6.82 13.68 7.79
N MET A 141 6.63 12.83 6.80
CA MET A 141 7.09 13.05 5.43
C MET A 141 6.10 13.97 4.71
N LYS A 142 6.36 15.28 4.69
CA LYS A 142 5.46 16.28 4.07
C LYS A 142 5.22 16.02 2.57
N HIS A 143 6.26 15.63 1.85
CA HIS A 143 6.19 15.24 0.45
C HIS A 143 6.74 13.83 0.31
N PHE A 144 6.05 12.98 -0.44
CA PHE A 144 6.48 11.60 -0.60
C PHE A 144 7.81 11.55 -1.36
N ASP A 145 8.81 10.99 -0.71
CA ASP A 145 10.15 10.76 -1.24
C ASP A 145 10.56 9.31 -1.00
N LEU A 146 10.58 8.52 -2.08
CA LEU A 146 10.93 7.10 -2.02
C LEU A 146 12.37 6.87 -1.57
N LYS A 147 13.30 7.76 -1.96
CA LYS A 147 14.71 7.67 -1.58
C LYS A 147 14.87 7.91 -0.09
N LEU A 148 14.22 8.93 0.45
CA LEU A 148 14.23 9.21 1.89
C LEU A 148 13.61 8.05 2.67
N LEU A 149 12.49 7.47 2.19
CA LEU A 149 11.87 6.32 2.83
C LEU A 149 12.80 5.11 2.84
N ASP A 150 13.48 4.82 1.73
CA ASP A 150 14.44 3.72 1.61
C ASP A 150 15.66 3.93 2.54
N GLN A 151 16.15 5.15 2.63
CA GLN A 151 17.27 5.50 3.52
C GLN A 151 16.93 5.39 5.00
N ARG A 152 15.72 5.78 5.40
CA ARG A 152 15.28 5.77 6.80
C ARG A 152 14.70 4.45 7.26
N SER A 153 14.16 3.64 6.35
CA SER A 153 13.69 2.30 6.65
C SER A 153 14.84 1.29 6.53
N TYR A 154 14.55 0.03 6.89
CA TYR A 154 15.54 -1.07 6.80
C TYR A 154 15.97 -1.39 5.35
N GLY A 155 15.40 -0.69 4.36
CA GLY A 155 15.61 -0.90 2.92
C GLY A 155 14.44 -1.62 2.28
N LEU A 156 13.83 -0.96 1.28
CA LEU A 156 12.57 -1.42 0.67
C LEU A 156 12.70 -2.65 -0.24
N GLY A 157 13.90 -2.99 -0.64
CA GLY A 157 14.18 -4.15 -1.53
C GLY A 157 14.94 -5.29 -0.86
N ARG A 158 15.16 -5.24 0.46
CA ARG A 158 15.97 -6.22 1.18
C ARG A 158 15.14 -7.38 1.71
N THR A 159 15.81 -8.47 2.02
CA THR A 159 15.25 -9.53 2.86
C THR A 159 15.17 -9.08 4.30
N TYR A 160 14.14 -9.54 5.01
CA TYR A 160 13.91 -9.18 6.40
C TYR A 160 14.17 -10.40 7.29
N PRO A 161 15.34 -10.50 7.96
CA PRO A 161 15.68 -11.67 8.77
C PRO A 161 14.65 -11.96 9.86
N GLU A 162 14.03 -10.90 10.41
CA GLU A 162 13.02 -11.00 11.46
C GLU A 162 11.63 -11.36 10.94
N CYS A 163 11.42 -11.20 9.61
CA CYS A 163 10.19 -11.54 8.90
C CYS A 163 10.52 -12.30 7.59
N PRO A 164 11.14 -13.50 7.67
CA PRO A 164 11.72 -14.19 6.53
C PRO A 164 10.70 -14.60 5.46
N ASN A 165 9.44 -14.75 5.84
CA ASN A 165 8.35 -15.13 4.95
C ASN A 165 7.56 -13.93 4.41
N TYR A 166 8.13 -12.72 4.47
CA TYR A 166 7.47 -11.52 3.92
C TYR A 166 7.15 -11.73 2.44
N SER A 167 5.92 -11.43 2.05
CA SER A 167 5.40 -11.54 0.69
C SER A 167 4.69 -10.26 0.29
N ASP A 168 5.18 -9.63 -0.78
CA ASP A 168 4.52 -8.46 -1.36
C ASP A 168 3.13 -8.76 -1.86
N GLU A 169 2.97 -9.90 -2.53
CA GLU A 169 1.69 -10.30 -3.08
C GLU A 169 0.63 -10.45 -1.97
N PHE A 170 0.96 -11.16 -0.89
CA PHE A 170 0.05 -11.26 0.26
C PHE A 170 -0.29 -9.89 0.83
N MET A 171 0.72 -9.02 1.00
CA MET A 171 0.53 -7.71 1.60
C MET A 171 -0.38 -6.83 0.75
N GLN A 172 -0.14 -6.78 -0.56
CA GLN A 172 -0.97 -6.03 -1.50
C GLN A 172 -2.42 -6.54 -1.49
N GLN A 173 -2.63 -7.86 -1.57
CA GLN A 173 -3.96 -8.46 -1.52
C GLN A 173 -4.69 -8.14 -0.20
N ALA A 174 -4.01 -8.24 0.94
CA ALA A 174 -4.59 -7.94 2.25
C ALA A 174 -5.00 -6.46 2.36
N ILE A 175 -4.13 -5.55 1.95
CA ILE A 175 -4.41 -4.11 1.92
C ILE A 175 -5.60 -3.82 1.00
N GLU A 176 -5.57 -4.30 -0.23
CA GLU A 176 -6.63 -4.05 -1.21
C GLU A 176 -7.99 -4.55 -0.75
N LYS A 177 -8.05 -5.76 -0.22
CA LYS A 177 -9.27 -6.36 0.32
C LYS A 177 -9.90 -5.47 1.41
N ARG A 178 -9.09 -4.95 2.33
CA ARG A 178 -9.60 -4.13 3.45
C ARG A 178 -9.98 -2.72 3.01
N LEU A 179 -9.23 -2.11 2.11
CA LEU A 179 -9.58 -0.81 1.55
C LEU A 179 -10.82 -0.88 0.64
N ALA A 180 -11.00 -1.97 -0.11
CA ALA A 180 -12.22 -2.21 -0.89
C ALA A 180 -13.45 -2.37 0.02
N ALA A 181 -13.32 -3.07 1.15
CA ALA A 181 -14.41 -3.22 2.13
C ALA A 181 -14.84 -1.85 2.68
N LEU A 182 -13.90 -0.94 2.97
CA LEU A 182 -14.21 0.43 3.38
C LEU A 182 -14.97 1.23 2.33
N MET A 183 -14.72 0.97 1.04
CA MET A 183 -15.46 1.61 -0.05
C MET A 183 -16.90 1.09 -0.18
N ASN A 184 -17.10 -0.19 0.09
CA ASN A 184 -18.39 -0.88 -0.13
C ASN A 184 -19.37 -0.69 1.04
N ASN A 185 -18.89 -0.36 2.25
CA ASN A 185 -19.72 -0.05 3.41
C ASN A 185 -20.43 1.32 3.29
N ARG A 186 -20.62 1.81 2.08
CA ARG A 186 -21.47 3.00 1.85
C ARG A 186 -22.91 2.63 2.14
N TRP A 187 -23.49 3.25 3.15
CA TRP A 187 -24.92 3.24 3.34
C TRP A 187 -25.62 3.81 2.09
N PRO A 188 -26.71 3.20 1.61
CA PRO A 188 -27.55 3.85 0.62
C PRO A 188 -28.00 5.19 1.19
N GLN A 189 -27.76 6.28 0.46
CA GLN A 189 -28.33 7.58 0.73
C GLN A 189 -29.84 7.57 0.51
#